data_28c00d02d781a58a683f82e70b15c46b
#
_entry.id   28c00d02d781a58a683f82e70b15c46b
#
_cell.length_a   1.000
_cell.length_b   1.000
_cell.length_c   1.000
_cell.angle_alpha   90.00
_cell.angle_beta   90.00
_cell.angle_gamma   90.00
#
_symmetry.space_group_name_H-M   'P 1'
#
loop_
_entity.id
_entity.type
_entity.pdbx_description
1 polymer ?
#
loop_
_entity_poly.entity_id
_entity_poly.type
_entity_poly.pdbx_seq_one_letter_code
_entity_poly.pdbx_strand_id
1 'polypeptide(L)'
;IFNNNENLYIIVYPTFLLKGSLLMLEIKPCNKNWHTRGDDTAERIKAGAVYADGKIVDAANAAKLLEAVLRPGDKVNIEGDNQKQADFLAKELCKIDPEKVHDLHMIQSTLSIPEHLDVFDKGIARKLDFAYAGSQGKRLAQMVQNDGVELGAIHTYLEMYSRYFIDLVPRVSLVCADAADKDGNIYTGFSTEDTPAIVEATKFNQGIVVFQVNKIVDKLPRVDIPADWVDFVIESPTPYMLNPLFTRDPAKITDDRIMKAMMAIKGIYAEYGVKVLNHGVGFDTAAVELLLPTFGESLGLRGKICTHWVLNPHPTLIPAIETGWVQAVYSFGSEVGMEEYIKARPDIFAIGPDGTMRSNRAFCQAAGHYAADMFIGSTMQIDRYGNSSTATKNNVAGFGGAPNMGCDAKGRRHVTPAWKKAGEEVANRFELMGDRNRGKKLVVQMITTVSAKGFPGFVDQLDAVALKKNANLDLEPIMIYSDDLTHIVSEEGIAYLHKCHNMEERMDAIRAIAGKTEVGKLENPEITKKLRKEGIVKKPEDFGFDPSSATRELLAAKNMKDLVDWSGGLYNPPAKFRNW
;
A
#
# COMPACT_ATOMS: atom_id res chain seq x y z
N ILE A 1 35.77 7.92 43.14
CA ILE A 1 36.12 6.50 43.26
C ILE A 1 34.94 5.74 42.69
N PHE A 2 35.02 5.39 41.43
CA PHE A 2 34.00 4.54 40.77
C PHE A 2 34.52 3.12 40.82
N ASN A 3 33.72 2.24 41.37
CA ASN A 3 33.96 0.82 41.35
C ASN A 3 32.90 0.17 40.44
N ASN A 4 33.37 -0.61 39.49
CA ASN A 4 32.57 -1.42 38.58
C ASN A 4 31.74 -2.41 39.39
N ASN A 5 30.42 -2.34 39.25
CA ASN A 5 29.52 -3.45 39.59
C ASN A 5 28.45 -3.57 38.54
N GLU A 6 28.45 -4.71 37.90
CA GLU A 6 27.45 -5.16 36.94
C GLU A 6 26.07 -5.16 37.62
N ASN A 7 25.19 -4.26 37.21
CA ASN A 7 23.79 -4.27 37.65
C ASN A 7 22.99 -5.28 36.85
N LEU A 8 22.76 -6.42 37.47
CA LEU A 8 21.83 -7.43 37.00
C LEU A 8 20.40 -6.94 37.29
N TYR A 9 19.68 -6.50 36.26
CA TYR A 9 18.25 -6.22 36.38
C TYR A 9 17.47 -7.53 36.27
N ILE A 10 17.02 -8.05 37.41
CA ILE A 10 16.08 -9.18 37.43
C ILE A 10 14.68 -8.59 37.22
N ILE A 11 14.13 -8.76 36.02
CA ILE A 11 12.72 -8.51 35.75
C ILE A 11 11.96 -9.77 36.13
N VAL A 12 11.24 -9.70 37.27
CA VAL A 12 10.36 -10.80 37.73
C VAL A 12 9.04 -10.70 36.97
N TYR A 13 8.80 -11.62 36.05
CA TYR A 13 7.47 -11.83 35.49
C TYR A 13 6.63 -12.74 36.41
N PRO A 14 5.31 -12.54 36.50
CA PRO A 14 4.47 -13.41 37.33
C PRO A 14 4.49 -14.84 36.78
N THR A 15 4.86 -15.76 37.62
CA THR A 15 4.93 -17.21 37.35
C THR A 15 3.54 -17.78 37.18
N PHE A 16 3.18 -18.24 36.00
CA PHE A 16 2.08 -19.20 35.84
C PHE A 16 2.60 -20.60 36.13
N LEU A 17 2.15 -21.15 37.23
CA LEU A 17 2.39 -22.54 37.59
C LEU A 17 1.57 -23.49 36.69
N LEU A 18 2.19 -24.03 35.65
CA LEU A 18 1.76 -25.25 34.99
C LEU A 18 2.52 -26.43 35.63
N LYS A 19 1.77 -27.47 36.01
CA LYS A 19 2.31 -28.66 36.66
C LYS A 19 3.51 -29.23 35.90
N GLY A 20 4.66 -29.23 36.54
CA GLY A 20 5.66 -30.26 36.31
C GLY A 20 6.99 -29.87 35.64
N SER A 21 7.26 -28.64 35.23
CA SER A 21 8.61 -28.24 34.91
C SER A 21 8.73 -26.70 34.87
N LEU A 22 9.68 -26.16 35.63
CA LEU A 22 10.12 -24.79 35.50
C LEU A 22 10.92 -24.70 34.19
N LEU A 23 10.29 -24.24 33.10
CA LEU A 23 11.06 -23.81 31.93
C LEU A 23 11.67 -22.46 32.29
N MET A 24 12.92 -22.46 32.71
CA MET A 24 13.73 -21.25 32.76
C MET A 24 13.95 -20.79 31.32
N LEU A 25 13.26 -19.75 30.91
CA LEU A 25 13.57 -19.04 29.68
C LEU A 25 14.97 -18.43 29.83
N GLU A 26 15.96 -19.02 29.18
CA GLU A 26 17.30 -18.45 29.07
C GLU A 26 17.20 -17.20 28.19
N ILE A 27 17.13 -16.02 28.80
CA ILE A 27 17.19 -14.75 28.08
C ILE A 27 18.63 -14.58 27.63
N LYS A 28 18.90 -14.92 26.38
CA LYS A 28 20.21 -14.60 25.77
C LYS A 28 20.36 -13.08 25.69
N PRO A 29 21.49 -12.53 26.11
CA PRO A 29 21.77 -11.10 25.94
C PRO A 29 21.61 -10.74 24.48
N CYS A 30 20.80 -9.73 24.18
CA CYS A 30 20.69 -9.22 22.83
C CYS A 30 21.93 -8.35 22.54
N ASN A 31 22.94 -8.93 21.92
CA ASN A 31 24.13 -8.22 21.44
C ASN A 31 23.84 -7.45 20.14
N LYS A 32 22.69 -6.82 20.03
CA LYS A 32 22.45 -5.87 18.93
C LYS A 32 23.25 -4.61 19.18
N ASN A 33 24.45 -4.59 18.67
CA ASN A 33 25.25 -3.37 18.63
C ASN A 33 24.74 -2.50 17.45
N TRP A 34 23.93 -1.53 17.76
CA TRP A 34 23.38 -0.58 16.79
C TRP A 34 24.47 0.25 16.07
N HIS A 35 25.66 0.33 16.64
CA HIS A 35 26.79 1.11 16.12
C HIS A 35 27.71 0.35 15.15
N THR A 36 27.56 -0.96 15.00
CA THR A 36 28.47 -1.76 14.15
C THR A 36 28.17 -1.70 12.65
N ARG A 37 27.03 -1.18 12.24
CA ARG A 37 26.64 -1.15 10.81
C ARG A 37 27.37 -0.10 9.98
N GLY A 38 27.96 0.88 10.63
CA GLY A 38 28.63 1.99 9.96
C GLY A 38 30.15 1.86 9.89
N ASP A 39 30.74 0.78 10.40
CA ASP A 39 32.20 0.67 10.55
C ASP A 39 32.95 0.86 9.22
N ASP A 40 32.38 0.43 8.09
CA ASP A 40 32.95 0.58 6.76
C ASP A 40 32.33 1.73 5.93
N THR A 41 31.39 2.50 6.47
CA THR A 41 30.69 3.57 5.71
C THR A 41 31.66 4.63 5.22
N ALA A 42 32.58 5.09 6.08
CA ALA A 42 33.57 6.10 5.70
C ALA A 42 34.50 5.61 4.57
N GLU A 43 34.89 4.33 4.62
CA GLU A 43 35.68 3.69 3.57
C GLU A 43 34.92 3.64 2.24
N ARG A 44 33.65 3.22 2.27
CA ARG A 44 32.79 3.14 1.07
C ARG A 44 32.54 4.52 0.48
N ILE A 45 32.25 5.53 1.31
CA ILE A 45 32.09 6.92 0.85
C ILE A 45 33.40 7.42 0.22
N LYS A 46 34.55 7.15 0.84
CA LYS A 46 35.85 7.51 0.26
C LYS A 46 36.09 6.83 -1.08
N ALA A 47 35.70 5.55 -1.23
CA ALA A 47 35.82 4.83 -2.50
C ALA A 47 34.89 5.43 -3.58
N GLY A 48 33.68 5.83 -3.21
CA GLY A 48 32.75 6.49 -4.12
C GLY A 48 33.16 7.91 -4.49
N ALA A 49 33.78 8.65 -3.57
CA ALA A 49 34.18 10.04 -3.76
C ALA A 49 35.21 10.24 -4.87
N VAL A 50 35.90 9.19 -5.31
CA VAL A 50 36.83 9.29 -6.47
C VAL A 50 36.11 9.59 -7.79
N TYR A 51 34.79 9.38 -7.83
CA TYR A 51 33.92 9.65 -8.99
C TYR A 51 33.12 10.93 -8.83
N ALA A 52 33.29 11.67 -7.74
CA ALA A 52 32.49 12.84 -7.39
C ALA A 52 33.33 14.13 -7.34
N ASP A 53 32.71 15.25 -7.66
CA ASP A 53 33.15 16.59 -7.28
C ASP A 53 32.28 17.04 -6.10
N GLY A 54 32.85 17.06 -4.90
CA GLY A 54 32.07 17.16 -3.67
C GLY A 54 31.12 15.98 -3.51
N LYS A 55 29.80 16.20 -3.63
CA LYS A 55 28.77 15.13 -3.64
C LYS A 55 28.24 14.83 -5.03
N ILE A 56 28.55 15.67 -6.02
CA ILE A 56 28.01 15.59 -7.36
C ILE A 56 28.81 14.57 -8.18
N VAL A 57 28.11 13.62 -8.77
CA VAL A 57 28.69 12.56 -9.60
C VAL A 57 28.14 12.68 -11.02
N ASP A 58 29.06 12.64 -12.01
CA ASP A 58 28.67 12.59 -13.42
C ASP A 58 27.87 11.31 -13.72
N ALA A 59 26.77 11.42 -14.46
CA ALA A 59 25.91 10.29 -14.81
C ALA A 59 26.66 9.12 -15.46
N ALA A 60 27.72 9.41 -16.25
CA ALA A 60 28.55 8.38 -16.87
C ALA A 60 29.37 7.54 -15.86
N ASN A 61 29.50 8.01 -14.63
CA ASN A 61 30.20 7.29 -13.54
C ASN A 61 29.23 6.60 -12.57
N ALA A 62 27.92 6.66 -12.77
CA ALA A 62 26.94 6.14 -11.84
C ALA A 62 27.15 4.65 -11.51
N ALA A 63 27.31 3.79 -12.51
CA ALA A 63 27.56 2.37 -12.29
C ALA A 63 28.86 2.12 -11.50
N LYS A 64 29.95 2.89 -11.78
CA LYS A 64 31.21 2.78 -11.04
C LYS A 64 31.06 3.22 -9.59
N LEU A 65 30.29 4.30 -9.35
CA LEU A 65 29.96 4.72 -8.00
C LEU A 65 29.24 3.59 -7.26
N LEU A 66 28.22 2.97 -7.87
CA LEU A 66 27.48 1.88 -7.26
C LEU A 66 28.37 0.68 -6.93
N GLU A 67 29.26 0.27 -7.84
CA GLU A 67 30.27 -0.77 -7.56
C GLU A 67 31.21 -0.40 -6.39
N ALA A 68 31.56 0.89 -6.25
CA ALA A 68 32.45 1.35 -5.18
C ALA A 68 31.79 1.31 -3.80
N VAL A 69 30.48 1.61 -3.71
CA VAL A 69 29.78 1.73 -2.43
C VAL A 69 29.03 0.46 -2.01
N LEU A 70 28.69 -0.43 -2.95
CA LEU A 70 28.00 -1.69 -2.66
C LEU A 70 28.97 -2.82 -2.33
N ARG A 71 28.50 -3.79 -1.57
CA ARG A 71 29.21 -5.04 -1.24
C ARG A 71 28.25 -6.22 -1.38
N PRO A 72 28.73 -7.43 -1.65
CA PRO A 72 27.91 -8.64 -1.66
C PRO A 72 27.07 -8.78 -0.39
N GLY A 73 25.80 -9.12 -0.57
CA GLY A 73 24.84 -9.32 0.53
C GLY A 73 24.28 -8.05 1.17
N ASP A 74 24.62 -6.86 0.66
CA ASP A 74 24.04 -5.61 1.17
C ASP A 74 22.51 -5.57 1.00
N LYS A 75 21.84 -4.94 1.96
CA LYS A 75 20.44 -4.53 1.83
C LYS A 75 20.35 -3.21 1.07
N VAL A 76 19.68 -3.24 -0.06
CA VAL A 76 19.58 -2.09 -0.96
C VAL A 76 18.11 -1.70 -1.14
N ASN A 77 17.79 -0.45 -0.83
CA ASN A 77 16.50 0.12 -1.21
C ASN A 77 16.59 0.82 -2.57
N ILE A 78 15.59 0.62 -3.42
CA ILE A 78 15.36 1.44 -4.62
C ILE A 78 13.97 2.05 -4.51
N GLU A 79 13.91 3.37 -4.53
CA GLU A 79 12.62 4.06 -4.52
C GLU A 79 11.87 3.82 -5.84
N GLY A 80 10.62 3.38 -5.71
CA GLY A 80 9.74 3.16 -6.84
C GLY A 80 8.28 3.18 -6.42
N ASP A 81 7.54 4.15 -6.92
CA ASP A 81 6.09 4.29 -6.76
C ASP A 81 5.45 4.98 -7.97
N ASN A 82 4.24 5.53 -7.86
CA ASN A 82 3.54 6.16 -8.98
C ASN A 82 4.27 7.40 -9.51
N GLN A 83 4.79 8.21 -8.60
CA GLN A 83 5.25 9.55 -8.90
C GLN A 83 6.77 9.66 -8.92
N LYS A 84 7.45 8.66 -8.41
CA LYS A 84 8.90 8.67 -8.26
C LYS A 84 9.48 7.30 -8.53
N GLN A 85 10.32 7.24 -9.55
CA GLN A 85 11.06 6.05 -9.91
C GLN A 85 12.53 6.41 -9.95
N ALA A 86 13.34 5.81 -9.09
CA ALA A 86 14.80 5.89 -9.19
C ALA A 86 15.28 5.04 -10.40
N ASP A 87 14.67 5.28 -11.56
CA ASP A 87 14.79 4.45 -12.75
C ASP A 87 16.17 4.52 -13.42
N PHE A 88 16.81 5.69 -13.38
CA PHE A 88 18.18 5.81 -13.86
C PHE A 88 19.13 4.99 -12.97
N LEU A 89 19.04 5.12 -11.65
CA LEU A 89 19.87 4.35 -10.73
C LEU A 89 19.58 2.84 -10.81
N ALA A 90 18.33 2.44 -11.03
CA ALA A 90 17.97 1.05 -11.25
C ALA A 90 18.63 0.48 -12.52
N LYS A 91 18.63 1.25 -13.63
CA LYS A 91 19.32 0.89 -14.87
C LYS A 91 20.83 0.80 -14.70
N GLU A 92 21.43 1.73 -13.96
CA GLU A 92 22.87 1.72 -13.68
C GLU A 92 23.25 0.56 -12.74
N LEU A 93 22.40 0.22 -11.76
CA LEU A 93 22.59 -0.96 -10.94
C LEU A 93 22.60 -2.26 -11.77
N CYS A 94 21.76 -2.35 -12.80
CA CYS A 94 21.76 -3.49 -13.72
C CYS A 94 23.02 -3.62 -14.59
N LYS A 95 23.96 -2.67 -14.57
CA LYS A 95 25.20 -2.67 -15.36
C LYS A 95 26.44 -3.06 -14.56
N ILE A 96 26.34 -3.12 -13.23
CA ILE A 96 27.50 -3.45 -12.37
C ILE A 96 27.92 -4.91 -12.57
N ASP A 97 29.17 -5.19 -12.23
CA ASP A 97 29.76 -6.50 -12.38
C ASP A 97 29.27 -7.46 -11.28
N PRO A 98 28.53 -8.53 -11.64
CA PRO A 98 28.04 -9.49 -10.64
C PRO A 98 29.16 -10.34 -10.00
N GLU A 99 30.37 -10.36 -10.56
CA GLU A 99 31.51 -11.00 -9.87
C GLU A 99 32.00 -10.16 -8.68
N LYS A 100 31.75 -8.84 -8.70
CA LYS A 100 32.13 -7.91 -7.61
C LYS A 100 31.01 -7.67 -6.61
N VAL A 101 29.77 -7.54 -7.11
CA VAL A 101 28.60 -7.22 -6.29
C VAL A 101 27.48 -8.19 -6.65
N HIS A 102 27.15 -9.05 -5.71
CA HIS A 102 26.13 -10.10 -5.87
C HIS A 102 25.38 -10.35 -4.57
N ASP A 103 24.39 -11.22 -4.61
CA ASP A 103 23.56 -11.60 -3.46
C ASP A 103 22.90 -10.41 -2.74
N LEU A 104 22.65 -9.29 -3.45
CA LEU A 104 21.98 -8.15 -2.85
C LEU A 104 20.58 -8.54 -2.36
N HIS A 105 20.20 -8.01 -1.21
CA HIS A 105 18.86 -8.10 -0.67
C HIS A 105 18.11 -6.81 -1.01
N MET A 106 17.26 -6.87 -2.03
CA MET A 106 16.48 -5.72 -2.48
C MET A 106 15.28 -5.48 -1.57
N ILE A 107 15.08 -4.23 -1.20
CA ILE A 107 13.96 -3.80 -0.34
C ILE A 107 13.22 -2.70 -1.10
N GLN A 108 11.98 -2.97 -1.52
CA GLN A 108 11.26 -2.07 -2.42
C GLN A 108 9.79 -1.95 -2.00
N SER A 109 9.32 -0.72 -1.81
CA SER A 109 7.88 -0.53 -1.54
C SER A 109 7.02 -0.93 -2.73
N THR A 110 7.49 -0.66 -3.96
CA THR A 110 6.77 -1.03 -5.18
C THR A 110 7.73 -1.48 -6.29
N LEU A 111 7.39 -2.57 -6.95
CA LEU A 111 8.08 -3.06 -8.14
C LEU A 111 7.41 -2.47 -9.39
N SER A 112 7.85 -1.29 -9.81
CA SER A 112 7.15 -0.49 -10.83
C SER A 112 7.68 -0.71 -12.24
N ILE A 113 8.99 -0.93 -12.37
CA ILE A 113 9.71 -1.00 -13.65
C ILE A 113 10.41 -2.34 -13.81
N PRO A 114 10.71 -2.77 -15.06
CA PRO A 114 11.39 -4.04 -15.33
C PRO A 114 12.73 -4.19 -14.60
N GLU A 115 13.50 -3.12 -14.50
CA GLU A 115 14.83 -3.10 -13.88
C GLU A 115 14.81 -3.50 -12.40
N HIS A 116 13.67 -3.31 -11.71
CA HIS A 116 13.49 -3.78 -10.34
C HIS A 116 13.57 -5.31 -10.20
N LEU A 117 13.34 -6.05 -11.29
CA LEU A 117 13.50 -7.50 -11.36
C LEU A 117 14.69 -7.94 -12.22
N ASP A 118 15.18 -7.09 -13.14
CA ASP A 118 16.31 -7.42 -14.01
C ASP A 118 17.60 -7.65 -13.20
N VAL A 119 17.77 -7.00 -12.07
CA VAL A 119 18.91 -7.19 -11.15
C VAL A 119 19.06 -8.63 -10.68
N PHE A 120 17.95 -9.40 -10.60
CA PHE A 120 17.95 -10.82 -10.24
C PHE A 120 18.40 -11.68 -11.42
N ASP A 121 17.85 -11.43 -12.61
CA ASP A 121 18.24 -12.16 -13.83
C ASP A 121 19.71 -11.94 -14.19
N LYS A 122 20.31 -10.84 -13.74
CA LYS A 122 21.73 -10.52 -13.91
C LYS A 122 22.66 -11.08 -12.84
N GLY A 123 22.11 -11.76 -11.83
CA GLY A 123 22.90 -12.34 -10.75
C GLY A 123 23.43 -11.32 -9.73
N ILE A 124 22.94 -10.08 -9.76
CA ILE A 124 23.35 -8.99 -8.84
C ILE A 124 22.57 -9.10 -7.53
N ALA A 125 21.27 -9.35 -7.60
CA ALA A 125 20.42 -9.52 -6.44
C ALA A 125 19.93 -10.97 -6.29
N ARG A 126 19.62 -11.37 -5.07
CA ARG A 126 19.12 -12.70 -4.74
C ARG A 126 17.80 -12.66 -3.99
N LYS A 127 17.66 -11.76 -3.01
CA LYS A 127 16.53 -11.72 -2.09
C LYS A 127 15.72 -10.44 -2.26
N LEU A 128 14.39 -10.55 -2.10
CA LEU A 128 13.45 -9.46 -2.26
C LEU A 128 12.46 -9.41 -1.11
N ASP A 129 12.35 -8.24 -0.49
CA ASP A 129 11.23 -7.83 0.35
C ASP A 129 10.49 -6.68 -0.35
N PHE A 130 9.16 -6.76 -0.45
CA PHE A 130 8.37 -5.75 -1.18
C PHE A 130 6.95 -5.64 -0.64
N ALA A 131 6.25 -4.54 -0.98
CA ALA A 131 4.86 -4.36 -0.59
C ALA A 131 3.88 -4.50 -1.78
N TYR A 132 4.25 -4.03 -2.97
CA TYR A 132 3.39 -4.08 -4.14
C TYR A 132 4.18 -4.32 -5.43
N ALA A 133 3.75 -5.26 -6.26
CA ALA A 133 4.43 -5.62 -7.51
C ALA A 133 3.72 -5.11 -8.78
N GLY A 134 2.49 -4.65 -8.68
CA GLY A 134 1.74 -4.05 -9.79
C GLY A 134 1.78 -4.89 -11.07
N SER A 135 2.25 -4.28 -12.15
CA SER A 135 2.39 -4.93 -13.46
C SER A 135 3.48 -6.01 -13.48
N GLN A 136 4.42 -6.00 -12.55
CA GLN A 136 5.52 -6.97 -12.45
C GLN A 136 5.08 -8.27 -11.74
N GLY A 137 3.92 -8.30 -11.12
CA GLY A 137 3.46 -9.44 -10.30
C GLY A 137 3.42 -10.77 -11.04
N LYS A 138 3.17 -10.78 -12.35
CA LYS A 138 3.22 -12.01 -13.17
C LYS A 138 4.64 -12.50 -13.38
N ARG A 139 5.57 -11.60 -13.72
CA ARG A 139 6.98 -11.91 -13.87
C ARG A 139 7.55 -12.41 -12.56
N LEU A 140 7.24 -11.73 -11.47
CA LEU A 140 7.66 -12.15 -10.13
C LEU A 140 7.16 -13.56 -9.79
N ALA A 141 5.89 -13.89 -10.09
CA ALA A 141 5.37 -15.24 -9.88
C ALA A 141 6.15 -16.31 -10.66
N GLN A 142 6.54 -16.01 -11.92
CA GLN A 142 7.36 -16.91 -12.72
C GLN A 142 8.78 -17.06 -12.17
N MET A 143 9.40 -15.97 -11.71
CA MET A 143 10.74 -15.99 -11.12
C MET A 143 10.75 -16.81 -9.83
N VAL A 144 9.73 -16.69 -8.98
CA VAL A 144 9.57 -17.51 -7.76
C VAL A 144 9.43 -18.99 -8.09
N GLN A 145 8.66 -19.33 -9.13
CA GLN A 145 8.49 -20.72 -9.56
C GLN A 145 9.78 -21.35 -10.13
N ASN A 146 10.68 -20.54 -10.67
CA ASN A 146 11.93 -20.96 -11.29
C ASN A 146 13.15 -20.75 -10.39
N ASP A 147 12.96 -20.52 -9.10
CA ASP A 147 14.02 -20.21 -8.10
C ASP A 147 14.92 -19.02 -8.52
N GLY A 148 14.40 -18.11 -9.35
CA GLY A 148 15.12 -16.93 -9.82
C GLY A 148 15.13 -15.77 -8.81
N VAL A 149 14.33 -15.85 -7.74
CA VAL A 149 14.27 -14.88 -6.65
C VAL A 149 13.88 -15.56 -5.34
N GLU A 150 14.60 -15.22 -4.28
CA GLU A 150 14.23 -15.59 -2.90
C GLU A 150 13.33 -14.48 -2.33
N LEU A 151 12.11 -14.81 -1.93
CA LEU A 151 11.24 -13.87 -1.25
C LEU A 151 11.57 -13.84 0.24
N GLY A 152 11.83 -12.64 0.78
CA GLY A 152 11.90 -12.40 2.21
C GLY A 152 10.50 -12.38 2.83
N ALA A 153 9.70 -11.42 2.41
CA ALA A 153 8.27 -11.35 2.75
C ALA A 153 7.53 -10.41 1.79
N ILE A 154 6.20 -10.51 1.80
CA ILE A 154 5.29 -9.55 1.20
C ILE A 154 4.69 -8.72 2.34
N HIS A 155 4.86 -7.41 2.28
CA HIS A 155 4.50 -6.47 3.33
C HIS A 155 3.29 -5.62 2.97
N THR A 156 2.70 -5.01 3.99
CA THR A 156 1.99 -3.75 3.79
C THR A 156 3.00 -2.60 3.84
N TYR A 157 2.69 -1.44 3.26
CA TYR A 157 3.62 -0.30 3.29
C TYR A 157 4.00 0.11 4.72
N LEU A 158 3.02 0.23 5.62
CA LEU A 158 3.29 0.67 7.00
C LEU A 158 4.18 -0.33 7.75
N GLU A 159 3.98 -1.64 7.53
CA GLU A 159 4.83 -2.68 8.09
C GLU A 159 6.26 -2.58 7.54
N MET A 160 6.41 -2.38 6.22
CA MET A 160 7.71 -2.23 5.58
C MET A 160 8.47 -1.01 6.12
N TYR A 161 7.80 0.15 6.25
CA TYR A 161 8.43 1.35 6.82
C TYR A 161 8.89 1.14 8.26
N SER A 162 8.10 0.41 9.06
CA SER A 162 8.51 0.04 10.42
C SER A 162 9.75 -0.86 10.41
N ARG A 163 9.79 -1.84 9.50
CA ARG A 163 10.91 -2.77 9.37
C ARG A 163 12.18 -2.12 8.82
N TYR A 164 12.09 -0.99 8.09
CA TYR A 164 13.26 -0.21 7.70
C TYR A 164 14.10 0.23 8.90
N PHE A 165 13.49 0.41 10.07
CA PHE A 165 14.19 0.79 11.30
C PHE A 165 14.58 -0.41 12.19
N ILE A 166 14.06 -1.60 11.92
CA ILE A 166 14.24 -2.79 12.79
C ILE A 166 15.25 -3.78 12.19
N ASP A 167 14.91 -4.36 11.04
CA ASP A 167 15.66 -5.48 10.47
C ASP A 167 15.89 -5.38 8.94
N LEU A 168 15.01 -4.70 8.22
CA LEU A 168 15.18 -4.41 6.78
C LEU A 168 15.90 -3.07 6.54
N VAL A 169 16.81 -2.71 7.42
CA VAL A 169 17.51 -1.42 7.36
C VAL A 169 18.38 -1.35 6.12
N PRO A 170 18.14 -0.38 5.20
CA PRO A 170 18.95 -0.25 4.00
C PRO A 170 20.41 0.08 4.33
N ARG A 171 21.34 -0.63 3.70
CA ARG A 171 22.76 -0.28 3.74
C ARG A 171 23.09 0.81 2.73
N VAL A 172 22.45 0.72 1.57
CA VAL A 172 22.51 1.74 0.52
C VAL A 172 21.08 1.99 0.04
N SER A 173 20.72 3.26 -0.11
CA SER A 173 19.44 3.65 -0.70
C SER A 173 19.63 4.46 -1.97
N LEU A 174 18.90 4.05 -3.00
CA LEU A 174 18.85 4.66 -4.32
C LEU A 174 17.50 5.37 -4.44
N VAL A 175 17.52 6.69 -4.34
CA VAL A 175 16.32 7.53 -4.25
C VAL A 175 16.29 8.58 -5.35
N CYS A 176 15.13 9.19 -5.60
CA CYS A 176 15.01 10.22 -6.63
C CYS A 176 14.30 11.49 -6.14
N ALA A 177 14.63 12.61 -6.78
CA ALA A 177 14.05 13.90 -6.45
C ALA A 177 14.03 14.85 -7.66
N ASP A 178 13.28 15.95 -7.56
CA ASP A 178 13.20 16.96 -8.61
C ASP A 178 14.50 17.75 -8.76
N ALA A 179 15.11 18.14 -7.64
CA ALA A 179 16.31 18.97 -7.70
C ALA A 179 17.21 18.78 -6.48
N ALA A 180 18.50 19.03 -6.70
CA ALA A 180 19.49 19.26 -5.66
C ALA A 180 20.15 20.63 -5.85
N ASP A 181 20.72 21.20 -4.78
CA ASP A 181 21.72 22.26 -4.92
C ASP A 181 23.14 21.69 -4.96
N LYS A 182 24.13 22.55 -5.13
CA LYS A 182 25.55 22.18 -5.23
C LYS A 182 26.10 21.58 -3.92
N ASP A 183 25.48 21.90 -2.79
CA ASP A 183 25.88 21.36 -1.48
C ASP A 183 25.27 19.97 -1.22
N GLY A 184 24.30 19.54 -2.04
CA GLY A 184 23.58 18.26 -1.93
C GLY A 184 22.32 18.33 -1.08
N ASN A 185 21.77 19.52 -0.79
CA ASN A 185 20.42 19.60 -0.27
C ASN A 185 19.42 19.20 -1.35
N ILE A 186 18.31 18.57 -0.95
CA ILE A 186 17.35 17.98 -1.87
C ILE A 186 15.97 18.64 -1.75
N TYR A 187 15.39 18.90 -2.89
CA TYR A 187 13.98 19.22 -3.09
C TYR A 187 13.28 18.02 -3.73
N THR A 188 12.36 17.41 -3.00
CA THR A 188 11.70 16.16 -3.42
C THR A 188 10.69 16.34 -4.56
N GLY A 189 10.26 17.56 -4.86
CA GLY A 189 9.32 17.85 -5.92
C GLY A 189 7.88 18.07 -5.45
N PHE A 190 6.92 17.83 -6.35
CA PHE A 190 5.50 18.03 -6.09
C PHE A 190 5.00 17.15 -4.95
N SER A 191 5.48 15.92 -4.86
CA SER A 191 5.14 14.94 -3.82
C SER A 191 6.38 14.39 -3.15
N THR A 192 6.33 14.16 -1.84
CA THR A 192 7.46 13.59 -1.09
C THR A 192 7.49 12.06 -1.11
N GLU A 193 6.36 11.41 -1.33
CA GLU A 193 6.19 9.95 -1.41
C GLU A 193 6.90 9.18 -0.26
N ASP A 194 7.70 8.17 -0.62
CA ASP A 194 8.44 7.32 0.32
C ASP A 194 9.81 7.91 0.72
N THR A 195 10.31 8.90 -0.02
CA THR A 195 11.68 9.43 0.12
C THR A 195 12.09 9.73 1.56
N PRO A 196 11.27 10.45 2.38
CA PRO A 196 11.67 10.76 3.74
C PRO A 196 11.87 9.52 4.61
N ALA A 197 10.98 8.54 4.51
CA ALA A 197 11.07 7.31 5.30
C ALA A 197 12.30 6.47 4.94
N ILE A 198 12.63 6.38 3.64
CA ILE A 198 13.79 5.65 3.14
C ILE A 198 15.09 6.31 3.61
N VAL A 199 15.21 7.61 3.40
CA VAL A 199 16.43 8.38 3.74
C VAL A 199 16.67 8.37 5.24
N GLU A 200 15.65 8.65 6.04
CA GLU A 200 15.75 8.67 7.50
C GLU A 200 16.19 7.31 8.05
N ALA A 201 15.56 6.23 7.62
CA ALA A 201 15.92 4.88 8.03
C ALA A 201 17.37 4.51 7.66
N THR A 202 17.80 4.90 6.46
CA THR A 202 19.16 4.65 5.97
C THR A 202 20.19 5.39 6.82
N LYS A 203 19.99 6.68 7.04
CA LYS A 203 20.95 7.51 7.81
C LYS A 203 20.93 7.21 9.29
N PHE A 204 19.79 6.84 9.87
CA PHE A 204 19.70 6.41 11.27
C PHE A 204 20.68 5.26 11.60
N ASN A 205 20.93 4.41 10.62
CA ASN A 205 21.86 3.29 10.76
C ASN A 205 23.19 3.50 10.00
N GLN A 206 23.57 4.75 9.73
CA GLN A 206 24.81 5.11 9.05
C GLN A 206 24.95 4.46 7.66
N GLY A 207 23.84 4.26 6.96
CA GLY A 207 23.82 3.82 5.56
C GLY A 207 24.19 4.94 4.60
N ILE A 208 24.32 4.60 3.32
CA ILE A 208 24.69 5.48 2.22
C ILE A 208 23.46 5.84 1.41
N VAL A 209 23.27 7.14 1.15
CA VAL A 209 22.13 7.67 0.37
C VAL A 209 22.65 8.24 -0.94
N VAL A 210 22.15 7.70 -2.05
CA VAL A 210 22.47 8.15 -3.41
C VAL A 210 21.19 8.67 -4.06
N PHE A 211 21.19 9.94 -4.45
CA PHE A 211 20.08 10.56 -5.17
C PHE A 211 20.33 10.64 -6.67
N GLN A 212 19.35 10.23 -7.48
CA GLN A 212 19.19 10.80 -8.81
C GLN A 212 18.27 12.01 -8.73
N VAL A 213 18.61 13.07 -9.43
CA VAL A 213 17.78 14.28 -9.52
C VAL A 213 17.54 14.68 -10.98
N ASN A 214 16.42 15.36 -11.24
CA ASN A 214 16.15 15.86 -12.59
C ASN A 214 17.06 17.03 -12.98
N LYS A 215 17.53 17.80 -11.98
CA LYS A 215 18.43 18.94 -12.19
C LYS A 215 19.19 19.34 -10.94
N ILE A 216 20.36 19.93 -11.13
CA ILE A 216 21.11 20.63 -10.11
C ILE A 216 20.92 22.13 -10.30
N VAL A 217 20.61 22.86 -9.23
CA VAL A 217 20.27 24.29 -9.25
C VAL A 217 21.07 25.07 -8.21
N ASP A 218 21.19 26.39 -8.38
CA ASP A 218 21.89 27.23 -7.40
C ASP A 218 21.05 27.44 -6.13
N LYS A 219 19.70 27.40 -6.24
CA LYS A 219 18.80 27.61 -5.12
C LYS A 219 17.55 26.75 -5.25
N LEU A 220 17.26 26.00 -4.21
CA LEU A 220 16.05 25.20 -4.10
C LEU A 220 14.83 26.03 -3.67
N PRO A 221 13.60 25.66 -4.08
CA PRO A 221 12.37 26.25 -3.55
C PRO A 221 12.23 26.07 -2.03
N ARG A 222 12.66 24.90 -1.54
CA ARG A 222 12.80 24.53 -0.13
C ARG A 222 13.78 23.37 -0.03
N VAL A 223 14.25 23.09 1.19
CA VAL A 223 15.04 21.90 1.50
C VAL A 223 14.12 20.89 2.17
N ASP A 224 13.92 19.74 1.55
CA ASP A 224 13.17 18.61 2.11
C ASP A 224 14.10 17.61 2.82
N ILE A 225 15.27 17.35 2.22
CA ILE A 225 16.31 16.50 2.79
C ILE A 225 17.59 17.33 2.88
N PRO A 226 18.17 17.51 4.07
CA PRO A 226 19.38 18.31 4.23
C PRO A 226 20.62 17.58 3.69
N ALA A 227 21.61 18.34 3.26
CA ALA A 227 22.81 17.84 2.60
C ALA A 227 23.60 16.82 3.44
N ASP A 228 23.62 16.93 4.77
CA ASP A 228 24.30 16.00 5.67
C ASP A 228 23.67 14.59 5.72
N TRP A 229 22.46 14.45 5.19
CA TRP A 229 21.78 13.16 5.00
C TRP A 229 21.97 12.55 3.60
N VAL A 230 22.75 13.22 2.74
CA VAL A 230 22.98 12.81 1.35
C VAL A 230 24.47 12.59 1.14
N ASP A 231 24.83 11.45 0.59
CA ASP A 231 26.25 11.13 0.34
C ASP A 231 26.63 11.45 -1.12
N PHE A 232 25.76 11.11 -2.10
CA PHE A 232 26.01 11.37 -3.52
C PHE A 232 24.74 11.82 -4.23
N VAL A 233 24.93 12.69 -5.23
CA VAL A 233 23.88 13.23 -6.09
C VAL A 233 24.29 13.09 -7.55
N ILE A 234 23.39 12.60 -8.38
CA ILE A 234 23.59 12.43 -9.83
C ILE A 234 22.48 13.15 -10.55
N GLU A 235 22.81 14.11 -11.40
CA GLU A 235 21.85 14.65 -12.36
C GLU A 235 21.59 13.61 -13.45
N SER A 236 20.37 13.10 -13.48
CA SER A 236 19.95 12.07 -14.43
C SER A 236 19.85 12.67 -15.84
N PRO A 237 20.30 11.98 -16.90
CA PRO A 237 20.19 12.44 -18.28
C PRO A 237 18.76 12.73 -18.74
N THR A 238 17.79 12.13 -18.10
CA THR A 238 16.35 12.33 -18.31
C THR A 238 15.66 12.46 -16.96
N PRO A 239 14.58 13.26 -16.87
CA PRO A 239 13.78 13.29 -15.66
C PRO A 239 13.33 11.87 -15.25
N TYR A 240 13.26 11.63 -13.94
CA TYR A 240 12.80 10.33 -13.44
C TYR A 240 11.41 9.97 -14.01
N MET A 241 11.21 8.69 -14.21
CA MET A 241 9.99 8.18 -14.81
C MET A 241 8.80 8.36 -13.87
N LEU A 242 7.69 8.87 -14.42
CA LEU A 242 6.38 8.82 -13.80
C LEU A 242 5.62 7.63 -14.38
N ASN A 243 5.28 6.65 -13.55
CA ASN A 243 4.56 5.48 -14.02
C ASN A 243 3.18 5.40 -13.36
N PRO A 244 2.09 5.55 -14.11
CA PRO A 244 0.77 5.30 -13.56
C PRO A 244 0.65 3.80 -13.25
N LEU A 245 0.85 3.44 -11.99
CA LEU A 245 0.73 2.05 -11.51
C LEU A 245 -0.71 1.55 -11.63
N PHE A 246 -1.66 2.46 -11.63
CA PHE A 246 -3.07 2.16 -11.60
C PHE A 246 -3.81 2.85 -12.74
N THR A 247 -4.54 2.07 -13.49
CA THR A 247 -5.46 2.59 -14.50
C THR A 247 -6.86 2.58 -13.90
N ARG A 248 -7.50 3.74 -13.88
CA ARG A 248 -8.90 3.88 -13.50
C ARG A 248 -9.75 4.38 -14.66
N ASP A 249 -9.52 3.82 -15.83
CA ASP A 249 -10.29 4.12 -17.03
C ASP A 249 -11.76 3.71 -16.84
N PRO A 250 -12.70 4.65 -16.75
CA PRO A 250 -14.13 4.33 -16.54
C PRO A 250 -14.69 3.43 -17.65
N ALA A 251 -14.10 3.45 -18.85
CA ALA A 251 -14.53 2.59 -19.96
C ALA A 251 -14.41 1.10 -19.65
N LYS A 252 -13.60 0.71 -18.66
CA LYS A 252 -13.37 -0.68 -18.23
C LYS A 252 -14.23 -1.12 -17.04
N ILE A 253 -15.12 -0.25 -16.55
CA ILE A 253 -16.06 -0.60 -15.49
C ILE A 253 -17.22 -1.38 -16.11
N THR A 254 -17.44 -2.59 -15.62
CA THR A 254 -18.49 -3.51 -16.05
C THR A 254 -19.73 -3.40 -15.17
N ASP A 255 -20.86 -3.90 -15.65
CA ASP A 255 -22.14 -3.88 -14.91
C ASP A 255 -22.06 -4.63 -13.58
N ASP A 256 -21.29 -5.76 -13.51
CA ASP A 256 -21.06 -6.46 -12.24
C ASP A 256 -20.38 -5.57 -11.20
N ARG A 257 -19.43 -4.70 -11.63
CA ARG A 257 -18.76 -3.75 -10.73
C ARG A 257 -19.69 -2.64 -10.28
N ILE A 258 -20.57 -2.20 -11.17
CA ILE A 258 -21.61 -1.23 -10.84
C ILE A 258 -22.57 -1.85 -9.83
N MET A 259 -23.00 -3.10 -10.02
CA MET A 259 -23.86 -3.81 -9.07
C MET A 259 -23.21 -3.91 -7.69
N LYS A 260 -21.96 -4.35 -7.61
CA LYS A 260 -21.20 -4.41 -6.35
C LYS A 260 -21.13 -3.03 -5.69
N ALA A 261 -20.83 -1.99 -6.46
CA ALA A 261 -20.73 -0.62 -5.94
C ALA A 261 -22.08 -0.08 -5.43
N MET A 262 -23.19 -0.32 -6.14
CA MET A 262 -24.54 0.05 -5.69
C MET A 262 -24.91 -0.64 -4.38
N MET A 263 -24.64 -1.95 -4.26
CA MET A 263 -24.88 -2.70 -3.04
C MET A 263 -24.01 -2.18 -1.89
N ALA A 264 -22.70 -1.93 -2.14
CA ALA A 264 -21.80 -1.39 -1.14
C ALA A 264 -22.28 -0.01 -0.64
N ILE A 265 -22.63 0.92 -1.55
CA ILE A 265 -23.13 2.25 -1.18
C ILE A 265 -24.36 2.14 -0.28
N LYS A 266 -25.34 1.33 -0.63
CA LYS A 266 -26.60 1.19 0.12
C LYS A 266 -26.44 0.32 1.38
N GLY A 267 -25.70 -0.80 1.28
CA GLY A 267 -25.63 -1.82 2.33
C GLY A 267 -24.47 -1.64 3.30
N ILE A 268 -23.48 -0.79 2.99
CA ILE A 268 -22.33 -0.56 3.86
C ILE A 268 -22.13 0.93 4.14
N TYR A 269 -21.87 1.75 3.13
CA TYR A 269 -21.56 3.17 3.35
C TYR A 269 -22.72 3.90 4.03
N ALA A 270 -23.93 3.73 3.53
CA ALA A 270 -25.12 4.37 4.10
C ALA A 270 -25.52 3.72 5.44
N GLU A 271 -25.48 2.38 5.54
CA GLU A 271 -25.87 1.64 6.75
C GLU A 271 -25.01 2.04 7.95
N TYR A 272 -23.71 2.24 7.75
CA TYR A 272 -22.77 2.60 8.84
C TYR A 272 -22.43 4.09 8.89
N GLY A 273 -22.94 4.91 7.98
CA GLY A 273 -22.60 6.34 7.92
C GLY A 273 -21.11 6.59 7.77
N VAL A 274 -20.47 5.92 6.80
CA VAL A 274 -19.02 5.96 6.55
C VAL A 274 -18.62 7.33 6.02
N LYS A 275 -17.90 8.11 6.81
CA LYS A 275 -17.45 9.47 6.43
C LYS A 275 -15.99 9.53 6.04
N VAL A 276 -15.11 8.88 6.81
CA VAL A 276 -13.66 8.86 6.59
C VAL A 276 -13.26 7.48 6.07
N LEU A 277 -12.63 7.42 4.89
CA LEU A 277 -12.38 6.13 4.26
C LEU A 277 -11.13 6.09 3.39
N ASN A 278 -10.67 4.86 3.13
CA ASN A 278 -9.70 4.55 2.10
C ASN A 278 -10.31 3.60 1.06
N HIS A 279 -10.09 3.92 -0.21
CA HIS A 279 -10.30 2.99 -1.31
C HIS A 279 -8.99 2.33 -1.72
N GLY A 280 -8.96 1.01 -1.71
CA GLY A 280 -7.95 0.26 -2.43
C GLY A 280 -8.07 0.51 -3.93
N VAL A 281 -6.96 0.43 -4.63
CA VAL A 281 -6.93 0.67 -6.07
C VAL A 281 -7.63 -0.44 -6.83
N GLY A 282 -8.50 -0.08 -7.78
CA GLY A 282 -9.22 -1.03 -8.63
C GLY A 282 -10.46 -0.42 -9.28
N PHE A 283 -11.05 -1.17 -10.21
CA PHE A 283 -12.25 -0.71 -10.93
C PHE A 283 -13.52 -0.83 -10.08
N ASP A 284 -13.54 -1.72 -9.08
CA ASP A 284 -14.71 -1.86 -8.18
C ASP A 284 -14.89 -0.61 -7.33
N THR A 285 -13.80 -0.10 -6.74
CA THR A 285 -13.82 1.14 -5.95
C THR A 285 -13.97 2.38 -6.83
N ALA A 286 -13.40 2.37 -8.05
CA ALA A 286 -13.65 3.42 -9.04
C ALA A 286 -15.14 3.53 -9.42
N ALA A 287 -15.85 2.40 -9.51
CA ALA A 287 -17.29 2.40 -9.72
C ALA A 287 -18.05 3.09 -8.57
N VAL A 288 -17.65 2.82 -7.30
CA VAL A 288 -18.23 3.52 -6.15
C VAL A 288 -18.02 5.03 -6.27
N GLU A 289 -16.79 5.48 -6.55
CA GLU A 289 -16.45 6.91 -6.68
C GLU A 289 -17.33 7.61 -7.74
N LEU A 290 -17.51 6.97 -8.89
CA LEU A 290 -18.30 7.51 -10.01
C LEU A 290 -19.82 7.40 -9.81
N LEU A 291 -20.29 6.58 -8.88
CA LEU A 291 -21.69 6.47 -8.53
C LEU A 291 -22.14 7.47 -7.44
N LEU A 292 -21.21 8.09 -6.72
CA LEU A 292 -21.57 9.06 -5.69
C LEU A 292 -22.40 10.22 -6.26
N PRO A 293 -21.99 10.91 -7.35
CA PRO A 293 -22.73 12.05 -7.89
C PRO A 293 -24.07 11.71 -8.53
N THR A 294 -24.35 10.46 -8.77
CA THR A 294 -25.54 9.96 -9.49
C THR A 294 -26.41 9.10 -8.59
N PHE A 295 -26.08 7.82 -8.45
CA PHE A 295 -26.84 6.88 -7.61
C PHE A 295 -26.82 7.31 -6.13
N GLY A 296 -25.67 7.71 -5.58
CA GLY A 296 -25.58 8.22 -4.21
C GLY A 296 -26.45 9.46 -3.98
N GLU A 297 -26.47 10.38 -4.96
CA GLU A 297 -27.32 11.58 -4.92
C GLU A 297 -28.81 11.22 -4.93
N SER A 298 -29.21 10.25 -5.75
CA SER A 298 -30.62 9.78 -5.80
C SER A 298 -31.10 9.20 -4.46
N LEU A 299 -30.17 8.73 -3.63
CA LEU A 299 -30.45 8.25 -2.27
C LEU A 299 -30.37 9.35 -1.20
N GLY A 300 -30.05 10.60 -1.57
CA GLY A 300 -29.92 11.72 -0.65
C GLY A 300 -28.76 11.57 0.35
N LEU A 301 -27.64 10.98 -0.07
CA LEU A 301 -26.51 10.63 0.78
C LEU A 301 -25.38 11.67 0.82
N ARG A 302 -25.42 12.71 -0.04
CA ARG A 302 -24.41 13.77 -0.04
C ARG A 302 -24.28 14.45 1.33
N GLY A 303 -23.03 14.62 1.80
CA GLY A 303 -22.72 15.15 3.12
C GLY A 303 -22.91 14.17 4.28
N LYS A 304 -23.53 13.00 4.04
CA LYS A 304 -23.75 11.98 5.08
C LYS A 304 -22.68 10.89 5.07
N ILE A 305 -22.12 10.61 3.90
CA ILE A 305 -21.06 9.59 3.69
C ILE A 305 -19.95 10.16 2.81
N CYS A 306 -18.79 9.50 2.76
CA CYS A 306 -17.70 9.74 1.81
C CYS A 306 -17.17 11.18 1.78
N THR A 307 -17.11 11.85 2.93
CA THR A 307 -16.71 13.26 2.99
C THR A 307 -15.19 13.46 3.08
N HIS A 308 -14.45 12.53 3.70
CA HIS A 308 -13.02 12.63 3.93
C HIS A 308 -12.31 11.37 3.44
N TRP A 309 -11.26 11.56 2.67
CA TRP A 309 -10.58 10.47 1.98
C TRP A 309 -9.11 10.40 2.37
N VAL A 310 -8.60 9.20 2.57
CA VAL A 310 -7.20 8.93 2.92
C VAL A 310 -6.64 8.00 1.85
N LEU A 311 -6.08 8.55 0.77
CA LEU A 311 -5.61 7.79 -0.40
C LEU A 311 -4.78 8.67 -1.34
N ASN A 312 -4.22 8.09 -2.40
CA ASN A 312 -3.76 8.89 -3.53
C ASN A 312 -4.95 9.55 -4.24
N PRO A 313 -4.82 10.77 -4.77
CA PRO A 313 -5.92 11.51 -5.39
C PRO A 313 -6.36 10.87 -6.71
N HIS A 314 -7.30 9.94 -6.64
CA HIS A 314 -7.79 9.20 -7.81
C HIS A 314 -8.52 10.11 -8.80
N PRO A 315 -8.23 10.02 -10.12
CA PRO A 315 -8.96 10.80 -11.11
C PRO A 315 -10.46 10.53 -11.13
N THR A 316 -10.88 9.32 -10.76
CA THR A 316 -12.29 8.94 -10.66
C THR A 316 -13.06 9.63 -9.52
N LEU A 317 -12.33 10.31 -8.59
CA LEU A 317 -12.96 11.18 -7.59
C LEU A 317 -13.31 12.57 -8.11
N ILE A 318 -12.79 13.00 -9.25
CA ILE A 318 -13.01 14.35 -9.78
C ILE A 318 -14.52 14.68 -9.84
N PRO A 319 -15.41 13.86 -10.41
CA PRO A 319 -16.83 14.17 -10.41
C PRO A 319 -17.43 14.33 -9.00
N ALA A 320 -17.00 13.54 -8.03
CA ALA A 320 -17.48 13.64 -6.66
C ALA A 320 -16.93 14.89 -5.94
N ILE A 321 -15.71 15.33 -6.28
CA ILE A 321 -15.14 16.59 -5.78
C ILE A 321 -15.92 17.77 -6.36
N GLU A 322 -16.12 17.82 -7.68
CA GLU A 322 -16.80 18.93 -8.36
C GLU A 322 -18.27 19.06 -7.97
N THR A 323 -18.90 17.97 -7.55
CA THR A 323 -20.30 17.98 -7.08
C THR A 323 -20.44 18.17 -5.56
N GLY A 324 -19.32 18.40 -4.84
CA GLY A 324 -19.33 18.74 -3.41
C GLY A 324 -19.55 17.54 -2.48
N TRP A 325 -19.25 16.32 -2.91
CA TRP A 325 -19.26 15.13 -2.06
C TRP A 325 -18.04 15.07 -1.16
N VAL A 326 -16.89 15.42 -1.71
CA VAL A 326 -15.58 15.34 -1.04
C VAL A 326 -15.28 16.68 -0.38
N GLN A 327 -14.97 16.65 0.91
CA GLN A 327 -14.59 17.82 1.70
C GLN A 327 -13.09 17.90 1.93
N ALA A 328 -12.39 16.76 1.99
CA ALA A 328 -10.94 16.73 2.12
C ALA A 328 -10.35 15.42 1.60
N VAL A 329 -9.14 15.51 1.06
CA VAL A 329 -8.30 14.36 0.68
C VAL A 329 -6.96 14.47 1.39
N TYR A 330 -6.67 13.49 2.24
CA TYR A 330 -5.38 13.31 2.88
C TYR A 330 -4.53 12.36 2.03
N SER A 331 -3.62 12.92 1.27
CA SER A 331 -2.93 12.19 0.21
C SER A 331 -1.70 11.43 0.72
N PHE A 332 -1.54 10.18 0.32
CA PHE A 332 -0.31 9.41 0.51
C PHE A 332 0.82 9.90 -0.37
N GLY A 333 0.47 10.28 -1.57
CA GLY A 333 1.30 10.75 -2.63
C GLY A 333 0.42 11.39 -3.70
N SER A 334 0.97 11.69 -4.87
CA SER A 334 0.23 12.20 -6.00
C SER A 334 -0.27 11.06 -6.93
N GLU A 335 -0.96 11.43 -8.00
CA GLU A 335 -1.31 10.55 -9.11
C GLU A 335 -0.97 11.24 -10.41
N VAL A 336 -0.44 10.48 -11.37
CA VAL A 336 0.09 11.03 -12.63
C VAL A 336 -0.96 11.81 -13.38
N GLY A 337 -0.67 13.08 -13.67
CA GLY A 337 -1.54 14.00 -14.40
C GLY A 337 -2.57 14.72 -13.54
N MET A 338 -2.56 14.51 -12.22
CA MET A 338 -3.45 15.22 -11.29
C MET A 338 -2.85 16.52 -10.73
N GLU A 339 -1.59 16.83 -11.02
CA GLU A 339 -0.83 17.90 -10.36
C GLU A 339 -1.51 19.26 -10.49
N GLU A 340 -1.93 19.64 -11.69
CA GLU A 340 -2.59 20.94 -11.92
C GLU A 340 -3.99 21.00 -11.33
N TYR A 341 -4.73 19.89 -11.38
CA TYR A 341 -6.03 19.78 -10.73
C TYR A 341 -5.90 19.91 -9.20
N ILE A 342 -4.93 19.23 -8.59
CA ILE A 342 -4.68 19.30 -7.16
C ILE A 342 -4.31 20.72 -6.74
N LYS A 343 -3.41 21.41 -7.48
CA LYS A 343 -3.01 22.81 -7.22
C LYS A 343 -4.20 23.77 -7.27
N ALA A 344 -5.16 23.52 -8.16
CA ALA A 344 -6.35 24.34 -8.31
C ALA A 344 -7.40 24.12 -7.19
N ARG A 345 -7.25 23.08 -6.36
CA ARG A 345 -8.21 22.71 -5.32
C ARG A 345 -7.60 22.67 -3.91
N PRO A 346 -7.01 23.81 -3.43
CA PRO A 346 -6.47 23.91 -2.08
C PRO A 346 -7.55 23.81 -0.98
N ASP A 347 -8.81 23.92 -1.35
CA ASP A 347 -9.99 23.67 -0.51
C ASP A 347 -10.18 22.17 -0.18
N ILE A 348 -9.65 21.28 -1.02
CA ILE A 348 -9.77 19.81 -0.89
C ILE A 348 -8.45 19.15 -0.52
N PHE A 349 -7.33 19.62 -1.10
CA PHE A 349 -6.01 19.04 -0.93
C PHE A 349 -5.10 19.93 -0.08
N ALA A 350 -4.28 19.31 0.77
CA ALA A 350 -3.27 20.03 1.53
C ALA A 350 -2.11 20.48 0.61
N ILE A 351 -2.15 21.73 0.18
CA ILE A 351 -1.13 22.37 -0.66
C ILE A 351 -0.29 23.30 0.19
N GLY A 352 1.04 23.19 0.06
CA GLY A 352 1.99 24.10 0.71
C GLY A 352 2.05 25.47 0.04
N PRO A 353 2.69 26.48 0.70
CA PRO A 353 2.83 27.82 0.15
C PRO A 353 3.59 27.88 -1.19
N ASP A 354 4.37 26.87 -1.48
CA ASP A 354 5.13 26.69 -2.72
C ASP A 354 4.33 26.03 -3.85
N GLY A 355 3.03 25.76 -3.62
CA GLY A 355 2.14 25.14 -4.59
C GLY A 355 2.32 23.62 -4.72
N THR A 356 3.08 22.98 -3.83
CA THR A 356 3.30 21.52 -3.85
C THR A 356 2.49 20.80 -2.79
N MET A 357 2.20 19.54 -3.04
CA MET A 357 1.48 18.68 -2.10
C MET A 357 2.45 18.20 -1.00
N ARG A 358 2.03 18.35 0.26
CA ARG A 358 2.80 17.92 1.44
C ARG A 358 2.43 16.49 1.82
N SER A 359 2.59 15.56 0.88
CA SER A 359 2.33 14.15 1.14
C SER A 359 3.46 13.52 1.95
N ASN A 360 3.09 12.60 2.79
CA ASN A 360 4.01 11.68 3.46
C ASN A 360 3.28 10.36 3.65
N ARG A 361 3.67 9.36 2.88
CA ARG A 361 2.95 8.08 2.81
C ARG A 361 2.90 7.38 4.16
N ALA A 362 3.99 7.35 4.90
CA ALA A 362 4.05 6.70 6.20
C ALA A 362 3.11 7.37 7.22
N PHE A 363 3.15 8.70 7.32
CA PHE A 363 2.29 9.44 8.23
C PHE A 363 0.82 9.38 7.83
N CYS A 364 0.50 9.52 6.55
CA CYS A 364 -0.89 9.45 6.09
C CYS A 364 -1.49 8.06 6.32
N GLN A 365 -0.72 6.99 6.15
CA GLN A 365 -1.18 5.65 6.45
C GLN A 365 -1.35 5.40 7.94
N ALA A 366 -0.45 5.88 8.77
CA ALA A 366 -0.58 5.80 10.23
C ALA A 366 -1.82 6.57 10.73
N ALA A 367 -2.02 7.80 10.24
CA ALA A 367 -3.20 8.60 10.55
C ALA A 367 -4.50 7.93 10.06
N GLY A 368 -4.49 7.39 8.83
CA GLY A 368 -5.62 6.66 8.28
C GLY A 368 -5.94 5.40 9.04
N HIS A 369 -4.93 4.65 9.49
CA HIS A 369 -5.12 3.50 10.37
C HIS A 369 -5.90 3.86 11.64
N TYR A 370 -5.68 5.06 12.18
CA TYR A 370 -6.40 5.56 13.36
C TYR A 370 -7.79 6.12 13.01
N ALA A 371 -7.88 6.98 11.99
CA ALA A 371 -9.04 7.83 11.73
C ALA A 371 -10.07 7.24 10.76
N ALA A 372 -9.67 6.30 9.87
CA ALA A 372 -10.58 5.78 8.85
C ALA A 372 -11.73 4.96 9.45
N ASP A 373 -12.95 5.25 9.03
CA ASP A 373 -14.13 4.42 9.32
C ASP A 373 -14.04 3.08 8.60
N MET A 374 -13.49 3.09 7.38
CA MET A 374 -13.52 1.94 6.50
C MET A 374 -12.32 1.92 5.56
N PHE A 375 -11.75 0.73 5.41
CA PHE A 375 -11.01 0.33 4.23
C PHE A 375 -11.92 -0.52 3.33
N ILE A 376 -11.94 -0.24 2.03
CA ILE A 376 -12.55 -1.11 1.03
C ILE A 376 -11.63 -1.25 -0.18
N GLY A 377 -11.45 -2.47 -0.67
CA GLY A 377 -10.60 -2.75 -1.82
C GLY A 377 -10.95 -4.07 -2.48
N SER A 378 -10.40 -4.27 -3.67
CA SER A 378 -10.55 -5.53 -4.40
C SER A 378 -9.49 -6.53 -3.97
N THR A 379 -9.82 -7.82 -4.04
CA THR A 379 -8.89 -8.93 -3.83
C THR A 379 -8.97 -9.93 -4.98
N MET A 380 -8.01 -10.85 -5.04
CA MET A 380 -7.96 -11.88 -6.07
C MET A 380 -8.56 -13.20 -5.61
N GLN A 381 -8.36 -13.55 -4.35
CA GLN A 381 -8.91 -14.78 -3.76
C GLN A 381 -9.38 -14.54 -2.33
N ILE A 382 -10.47 -15.19 -1.96
CA ILE A 382 -10.98 -15.35 -0.60
C ILE A 382 -11.20 -16.84 -0.36
N ASP A 383 -10.70 -17.37 0.76
CA ASP A 383 -10.94 -18.76 1.12
C ASP A 383 -12.28 -18.95 1.87
N ARG A 384 -12.63 -20.21 2.13
CA ARG A 384 -13.86 -20.59 2.83
C ARG A 384 -13.98 -20.01 4.24
N TYR A 385 -12.88 -19.57 4.86
CA TYR A 385 -12.86 -18.98 6.20
C TYR A 385 -12.96 -17.46 6.16
N GLY A 386 -12.72 -16.85 5.00
CA GLY A 386 -12.70 -15.41 4.81
C GLY A 386 -11.31 -14.77 4.86
N ASN A 387 -10.22 -15.55 4.79
CA ASN A 387 -8.90 -14.99 4.54
C ASN A 387 -8.81 -14.53 3.09
N SER A 388 -8.15 -13.40 2.84
CA SER A 388 -7.98 -12.89 1.48
C SER A 388 -6.52 -12.68 1.10
N SER A 389 -6.21 -12.85 -0.20
CA SER A 389 -4.88 -12.57 -0.73
C SER A 389 -4.93 -12.11 -2.18
N THR A 390 -3.99 -11.24 -2.52
CA THR A 390 -3.64 -10.83 -3.88
C THR A 390 -2.39 -11.55 -4.40
N ALA A 391 -1.79 -12.42 -3.58
CA ALA A 391 -0.69 -13.29 -3.98
C ALA A 391 -1.24 -14.64 -4.44
N THR A 392 -1.20 -14.89 -5.75
CA THR A 392 -1.67 -16.13 -6.38
C THR A 392 -0.53 -16.83 -7.12
N LYS A 393 -0.73 -18.09 -7.52
CA LYS A 393 0.26 -18.86 -8.31
C LYS A 393 0.76 -18.14 -9.56
N ASN A 394 -0.14 -17.40 -10.20
CA ASN A 394 0.14 -16.78 -11.51
C ASN A 394 0.40 -15.28 -11.43
N ASN A 395 0.22 -14.67 -10.27
CA ASN A 395 0.40 -13.24 -10.09
C ASN A 395 0.62 -12.90 -8.61
N VAL A 396 1.82 -12.51 -8.27
CA VAL A 396 2.18 -12.06 -6.93
C VAL A 396 2.10 -10.54 -6.89
N ALA A 397 0.88 -10.02 -6.72
CA ALA A 397 0.64 -8.57 -6.79
C ALA A 397 1.09 -7.81 -5.54
N GLY A 398 1.20 -8.48 -4.40
CA GLY A 398 1.53 -7.85 -3.11
C GLY A 398 0.32 -7.18 -2.44
N PHE A 399 0.55 -6.53 -1.30
CA PHE A 399 -0.52 -6.05 -0.42
C PHE A 399 -0.76 -4.53 -0.50
N GLY A 400 0.30 -3.76 -0.73
CA GLY A 400 0.20 -2.31 -0.71
C GLY A 400 -0.10 -1.74 0.69
N GLY A 401 -0.68 -0.53 0.73
CA GLY A 401 -0.88 0.20 1.99
C GLY A 401 -2.27 0.08 2.59
N ALA A 402 -3.24 -0.13 1.75
CA ALA A 402 -4.65 -0.04 2.10
C ALA A 402 -5.11 -0.99 3.22
N PRO A 403 -4.66 -2.27 3.31
CA PRO A 403 -5.11 -3.17 4.38
C PRO A 403 -4.84 -2.66 5.80
N ASN A 404 -3.83 -1.83 6.00
CA ASN A 404 -3.52 -1.27 7.32
C ASN A 404 -4.59 -0.32 7.86
N MET A 405 -5.39 0.27 6.98
CA MET A 405 -6.30 1.33 7.36
C MET A 405 -7.57 0.88 8.06
N GLY A 406 -7.93 -0.37 7.91
CA GLY A 406 -9.14 -0.90 8.52
C GLY A 406 -8.88 -1.99 9.55
N CYS A 407 -7.72 -2.66 9.48
CA CYS A 407 -7.42 -3.82 10.31
C CYS A 407 -7.31 -3.46 11.79
N ASP A 408 -8.18 -4.04 12.59
CA ASP A 408 -8.25 -3.83 14.03
C ASP A 408 -8.66 -5.12 14.78
N ALA A 409 -8.32 -6.28 14.23
CA ALA A 409 -8.70 -7.56 14.77
C ALA A 409 -8.06 -7.86 16.12
N LYS A 410 -8.79 -8.61 16.95
CA LYS A 410 -8.30 -9.07 18.24
C LYS A 410 -7.03 -9.91 18.08
N GLY A 411 -6.04 -9.59 18.94
CA GLY A 411 -4.80 -10.37 19.01
C GLY A 411 -3.84 -10.16 17.84
N ARG A 412 -4.21 -9.32 16.88
CA ARG A 412 -3.34 -9.00 15.77
C ARG A 412 -2.74 -7.61 15.90
N ARG A 413 -1.41 -7.52 15.74
CA ARG A 413 -0.64 -6.28 15.77
C ARG A 413 -0.85 -5.50 17.08
N HIS A 414 -1.40 -4.32 17.01
CA HIS A 414 -1.46 -3.38 18.12
C HIS A 414 -2.84 -3.27 18.76
N VAL A 415 -3.81 -4.08 18.34
CA VAL A 415 -5.18 -3.96 18.84
C VAL A 415 -5.38 -4.81 20.07
N THR A 416 -5.36 -4.15 21.21
CA THR A 416 -5.67 -4.73 22.51
C THR A 416 -7.01 -4.19 23.03
N PRO A 417 -7.67 -4.88 23.99
CA PRO A 417 -8.84 -4.32 24.67
C PRO A 417 -8.58 -2.95 25.30
N ALA A 418 -7.37 -2.73 25.83
CA ALA A 418 -6.95 -1.43 26.38
C ALA A 418 -6.88 -0.33 25.30
N TRP A 419 -6.37 -0.66 24.11
CA TRP A 419 -6.34 0.27 22.99
C TRP A 419 -7.75 0.64 22.50
N LYS A 420 -8.64 -0.35 22.39
CA LYS A 420 -10.04 -0.10 22.03
C LYS A 420 -10.73 0.80 23.04
N LYS A 421 -10.59 0.48 24.33
CA LYS A 421 -11.13 1.29 25.41
C LYS A 421 -10.58 2.73 25.39
N ALA A 422 -9.28 2.89 25.20
CA ALA A 422 -8.67 4.22 25.06
C ALA A 422 -9.22 4.99 23.86
N GLY A 423 -9.46 4.30 22.72
CA GLY A 423 -10.09 4.87 21.55
C GLY A 423 -11.52 5.34 21.80
N GLU A 424 -12.31 4.56 22.52
CA GLU A 424 -13.68 4.91 22.95
C GLU A 424 -13.68 6.11 23.91
N GLU A 425 -12.78 6.14 24.88
CA GLU A 425 -12.62 7.25 25.81
C GLU A 425 -12.23 8.55 25.10
N VAL A 426 -11.33 8.47 24.11
CA VAL A 426 -10.95 9.62 23.29
C VAL A 426 -12.10 10.06 22.40
N ALA A 427 -12.84 9.13 21.78
CA ALA A 427 -14.04 9.42 21.00
C ALA A 427 -15.05 10.20 21.81
N ASN A 428 -15.37 9.73 23.02
CA ASN A 428 -16.32 10.40 23.92
C ASN A 428 -15.87 11.81 24.32
N ARG A 429 -14.58 12.05 24.49
CA ARG A 429 -14.04 13.41 24.75
C ARG A 429 -14.17 14.33 23.54
N PHE A 430 -14.13 13.79 22.33
CA PHE A 430 -14.22 14.55 21.08
C PHE A 430 -15.65 14.75 20.57
N GLU A 431 -16.66 14.16 21.19
CA GLU A 431 -18.07 14.48 20.90
C GLU A 431 -18.35 15.98 21.01
N LEU A 432 -17.70 16.66 21.97
CA LEU A 432 -17.77 18.12 22.15
C LEU A 432 -17.08 18.90 21.02
N MET A 433 -16.27 18.26 20.18
CA MET A 433 -15.49 18.84 19.08
C MET A 433 -16.01 18.43 17.70
N GLY A 434 -17.19 17.80 17.62
CA GLY A 434 -17.78 17.29 16.39
C GLY A 434 -17.27 15.91 15.98
N ASP A 435 -17.49 15.51 14.74
CA ASP A 435 -17.28 14.16 14.17
C ASP A 435 -15.81 13.66 14.15
N ARG A 436 -15.00 14.02 15.13
CA ARG A 436 -13.58 13.66 15.23
C ARG A 436 -13.35 12.40 16.06
N ASN A 437 -14.18 11.39 15.85
CA ASN A 437 -14.06 10.13 16.55
C ASN A 437 -13.05 9.21 15.87
N ARG A 438 -12.53 8.23 16.64
CA ARG A 438 -11.82 7.08 16.09
C ARG A 438 -12.71 6.39 15.04
N GLY A 439 -12.13 6.00 13.90
CA GLY A 439 -12.85 5.34 12.81
C GLY A 439 -13.53 4.03 13.21
N LYS A 440 -14.59 3.67 12.50
CA LYS A 440 -15.45 2.49 12.77
C LYS A 440 -14.77 1.16 12.53
N LYS A 441 -13.62 1.16 11.82
CA LYS A 441 -12.82 -0.04 11.53
C LYS A 441 -13.55 -1.12 10.72
N LEU A 442 -14.25 -0.69 9.70
CA LEU A 442 -14.80 -1.61 8.71
C LEU A 442 -13.74 -2.01 7.70
N VAL A 443 -13.60 -3.30 7.45
CA VAL A 443 -12.72 -3.88 6.45
C VAL A 443 -13.57 -4.62 5.43
N VAL A 444 -13.61 -4.12 4.21
CA VAL A 444 -14.48 -4.62 3.15
C VAL A 444 -13.64 -5.11 1.98
N GLN A 445 -13.88 -6.33 1.54
CA GLN A 445 -13.28 -6.87 0.32
C GLN A 445 -14.33 -7.02 -0.78
N MET A 446 -14.04 -6.40 -1.92
CA MET A 446 -14.82 -6.59 -3.15
C MET A 446 -14.15 -7.67 -4.00
N ILE A 447 -14.94 -8.60 -4.50
CA ILE A 447 -14.44 -9.71 -5.30
C ILE A 447 -15.43 -10.09 -6.39
N THR A 448 -14.93 -10.51 -7.54
CA THR A 448 -15.76 -11.13 -8.59
C THR A 448 -15.70 -12.64 -8.39
N THR A 449 -16.85 -13.32 -8.43
CA THR A 449 -16.92 -14.76 -8.17
C THR A 449 -16.07 -15.56 -9.14
N VAL A 450 -16.16 -15.24 -10.45
CA VAL A 450 -15.29 -15.83 -11.48
C VAL A 450 -14.80 -14.73 -12.40
N SER A 451 -13.49 -14.58 -12.51
CA SER A 451 -12.89 -13.59 -13.40
C SER A 451 -13.21 -13.84 -14.87
N ALA A 452 -13.06 -12.84 -15.74
CA ALA A 452 -13.23 -12.98 -17.19
C ALA A 452 -12.32 -14.06 -17.83
N LYS A 453 -11.26 -14.47 -17.14
CA LYS A 453 -10.35 -15.55 -17.56
C LYS A 453 -10.70 -16.91 -16.97
N GLY A 454 -11.83 -17.02 -16.26
CA GLY A 454 -12.29 -18.26 -15.63
C GLY A 454 -11.62 -18.60 -14.29
N PHE A 455 -10.82 -17.70 -13.70
CA PHE A 455 -10.23 -17.95 -12.38
C PHE A 455 -11.24 -17.67 -11.27
N PRO A 456 -11.44 -18.62 -10.32
CA PRO A 456 -12.35 -18.44 -9.21
C PRO A 456 -11.80 -17.42 -8.21
N GLY A 457 -12.65 -16.50 -7.75
CA GLY A 457 -12.35 -15.60 -6.64
C GLY A 457 -12.51 -16.29 -5.29
N PHE A 458 -13.54 -17.13 -5.14
CA PHE A 458 -13.74 -17.93 -3.93
C PHE A 458 -13.13 -19.32 -4.11
N VAL A 459 -12.28 -19.70 -3.17
CA VAL A 459 -11.51 -20.95 -3.19
C VAL A 459 -11.60 -21.68 -1.84
N ASP A 460 -11.41 -23.00 -1.82
CA ASP A 460 -11.33 -23.74 -0.57
C ASP A 460 -10.11 -23.34 0.26
N GLN A 461 -8.96 -23.16 -0.43
CA GLN A 461 -7.71 -22.72 0.17
C GLN A 461 -7.01 -21.71 -0.74
N LEU A 462 -6.46 -20.65 -0.17
CA LEU A 462 -5.71 -19.63 -0.92
C LEU A 462 -4.47 -20.22 -1.61
N ASP A 463 -4.17 -19.74 -2.81
CA ASP A 463 -2.87 -20.00 -3.48
C ASP A 463 -1.68 -19.55 -2.64
N ALA A 464 -1.87 -18.58 -1.77
CA ALA A 464 -0.88 -18.08 -0.81
C ALA A 464 -0.28 -19.19 0.07
N VAL A 465 -1.05 -20.24 0.41
CA VAL A 465 -0.55 -21.40 1.18
C VAL A 465 0.47 -22.19 0.37
N ALA A 466 0.20 -22.42 -0.91
CA ALA A 466 1.15 -23.07 -1.81
C ALA A 466 2.37 -22.17 -2.08
N LEU A 467 2.16 -20.87 -2.22
CA LEU A 467 3.23 -19.90 -2.42
C LEU A 467 4.21 -19.87 -1.24
N LYS A 468 3.73 -19.92 0.00
CA LYS A 468 4.60 -20.08 1.18
C LYS A 468 5.59 -21.22 1.01
N LYS A 469 5.07 -22.40 0.65
CA LYS A 469 5.90 -23.60 0.49
C LYS A 469 6.91 -23.44 -0.67
N ASN A 470 6.45 -22.93 -1.80
CA ASN A 470 7.28 -22.82 -3.01
C ASN A 470 8.36 -21.75 -2.89
N ALA A 471 8.05 -20.65 -2.21
CA ALA A 471 8.97 -19.53 -1.99
C ALA A 471 9.72 -19.61 -0.64
N ASN A 472 9.53 -20.69 0.11
CA ASN A 472 10.13 -20.92 1.44
C ASN A 472 9.90 -19.72 2.40
N LEU A 473 8.67 -19.17 2.38
CA LEU A 473 8.31 -18.06 3.27
C LEU A 473 8.02 -18.57 4.69
N ASP A 474 8.34 -17.78 5.70
CA ASP A 474 8.02 -18.10 7.10
C ASP A 474 6.52 -18.15 7.35
N LEU A 475 5.76 -17.26 6.72
CA LEU A 475 4.31 -17.14 6.83
C LEU A 475 3.63 -17.17 5.47
N GLU A 476 2.38 -17.65 5.42
CA GLU A 476 1.54 -17.50 4.25
C GLU A 476 1.33 -16.01 3.93
N PRO A 477 1.48 -15.57 2.68
CA PRO A 477 1.24 -14.18 2.30
C PRO A 477 -0.28 -13.88 2.23
N ILE A 478 -0.93 -13.92 3.39
CA ILE A 478 -2.32 -13.54 3.57
C ILE A 478 -2.39 -12.03 3.75
N MET A 479 -3.11 -11.35 2.86
CA MET A 479 -3.26 -9.90 2.89
C MET A 479 -4.15 -9.45 4.04
N ILE A 480 -5.33 -10.05 4.16
CA ILE A 480 -6.28 -9.78 5.25
C ILE A 480 -6.75 -11.11 5.81
N TYR A 481 -6.57 -11.27 7.12
CA TYR A 481 -7.04 -12.46 7.82
C TYR A 481 -8.54 -12.40 8.07
N SER A 482 -9.15 -13.54 8.21
CA SER A 482 -10.59 -13.66 8.38
C SER A 482 -11.12 -12.85 9.57
N ASP A 483 -10.37 -12.78 10.67
CA ASP A 483 -10.77 -12.05 11.88
C ASP A 483 -10.83 -10.53 11.68
N ASP A 484 -10.05 -10.00 10.73
CA ASP A 484 -10.07 -8.59 10.36
C ASP A 484 -11.22 -8.24 9.41
N LEU A 485 -11.67 -9.21 8.59
CA LEU A 485 -12.61 -8.96 7.51
C LEU A 485 -14.04 -8.85 8.03
N THR A 486 -14.64 -7.68 7.87
CA THR A 486 -16.02 -7.42 8.34
C THR A 486 -17.08 -7.70 7.29
N HIS A 487 -16.77 -7.46 6.01
CA HIS A 487 -17.71 -7.62 4.90
C HIS A 487 -17.02 -8.18 3.65
N ILE A 488 -17.73 -9.00 2.91
CA ILE A 488 -17.38 -9.37 1.55
C ILE A 488 -18.51 -8.93 0.63
N VAL A 489 -18.16 -8.32 -0.51
CA VAL A 489 -19.11 -7.91 -1.56
C VAL A 489 -18.71 -8.60 -2.86
N SER A 490 -19.62 -9.43 -3.37
CA SER A 490 -19.54 -9.99 -4.72
C SER A 490 -20.72 -9.49 -5.56
N GLU A 491 -20.76 -9.82 -6.84
CA GLU A 491 -21.92 -9.55 -7.69
C GLU A 491 -23.18 -10.32 -7.23
N GLU A 492 -22.98 -11.39 -6.44
CA GLU A 492 -24.07 -12.21 -5.90
C GLU A 492 -24.66 -11.66 -4.59
N GLY A 493 -23.96 -10.72 -3.90
CA GLY A 493 -24.47 -10.13 -2.66
C GLY A 493 -23.40 -9.67 -1.69
N ILE A 494 -23.83 -9.37 -0.45
CA ILE A 494 -22.99 -8.97 0.67
C ILE A 494 -23.09 -10.01 1.78
N ALA A 495 -21.94 -10.48 2.28
CA ALA A 495 -21.81 -11.21 3.53
C ALA A 495 -21.31 -10.28 4.64
N TYR A 496 -22.08 -10.13 5.71
CA TYR A 496 -21.80 -9.31 6.89
C TYR A 496 -21.12 -10.18 7.94
N LEU A 497 -19.83 -10.45 7.75
CA LEU A 497 -19.09 -11.45 8.52
C LEU A 497 -18.97 -11.10 10.02
N HIS A 498 -18.99 -9.83 10.36
CA HIS A 498 -18.97 -9.38 11.75
C HIS A 498 -20.26 -9.70 12.53
N LYS A 499 -21.35 -10.04 11.82
CA LYS A 499 -22.62 -10.46 12.42
C LYS A 499 -22.68 -11.97 12.68
N CYS A 500 -21.75 -12.76 12.12
CA CYS A 500 -21.74 -14.20 12.30
C CYS A 500 -21.32 -14.58 13.74
N HIS A 501 -21.99 -15.57 14.30
CA HIS A 501 -21.79 -16.01 15.69
C HIS A 501 -20.63 -17.00 15.84
N ASN A 502 -20.30 -17.71 14.76
CA ASN A 502 -19.27 -18.74 14.74
C ASN A 502 -18.71 -18.92 13.32
N MET A 503 -17.67 -19.75 13.21
CA MET A 503 -16.99 -19.99 11.94
C MET A 503 -17.86 -20.73 10.92
N GLU A 504 -18.75 -21.63 11.34
CA GLU A 504 -19.63 -22.35 10.41
C GLU A 504 -20.62 -21.38 9.74
N GLU A 505 -21.27 -20.53 10.53
CA GLU A 505 -22.16 -19.50 10.01
C GLU A 505 -21.44 -18.53 9.09
N ARG A 506 -20.16 -18.23 9.38
CA ARG A 506 -19.31 -17.42 8.52
C ARG A 506 -19.03 -18.08 7.18
N MET A 507 -18.71 -19.40 7.18
CA MET A 507 -18.53 -20.18 5.96
C MET A 507 -19.80 -20.23 5.13
N ASP A 508 -20.96 -20.40 5.77
CA ASP A 508 -22.25 -20.42 5.06
C ASP A 508 -22.60 -19.06 4.45
N ALA A 509 -22.29 -17.96 5.15
CA ALA A 509 -22.45 -16.62 4.61
C ALA A 509 -21.55 -16.38 3.37
N ILE A 510 -20.31 -16.89 3.39
CA ILE A 510 -19.40 -16.83 2.24
C ILE A 510 -19.94 -17.69 1.08
N ARG A 511 -20.37 -18.92 1.34
CA ARG A 511 -20.99 -19.81 0.33
C ARG A 511 -22.16 -19.16 -0.38
N ALA A 512 -23.00 -18.46 0.37
CA ALA A 512 -24.18 -17.79 -0.15
C ALA A 512 -23.88 -16.71 -1.21
N ILE A 513 -22.69 -16.13 -1.22
CA ILE A 513 -22.29 -15.07 -2.16
C ILE A 513 -21.14 -15.49 -3.10
N ALA A 514 -20.74 -16.76 -3.07
CA ALA A 514 -19.60 -17.26 -3.85
C ALA A 514 -19.99 -17.72 -5.27
N GLY A 515 -21.28 -17.64 -5.64
CA GLY A 515 -21.78 -17.88 -6.98
C GLY A 515 -21.43 -19.29 -7.51
N LYS A 516 -20.97 -19.35 -8.76
CA LYS A 516 -20.69 -20.62 -9.46
C LYS A 516 -19.33 -21.25 -9.12
N THR A 517 -18.59 -20.73 -8.14
CA THR A 517 -17.33 -21.31 -7.69
C THR A 517 -17.55 -22.65 -6.97
N GLU A 518 -16.49 -23.45 -6.78
CA GLU A 518 -16.60 -24.69 -6.01
C GLU A 518 -17.07 -24.43 -4.57
N VAL A 519 -16.72 -23.30 -3.98
CA VAL A 519 -17.21 -22.87 -2.66
C VAL A 519 -18.70 -22.57 -2.72
N GLY A 520 -19.16 -21.84 -3.75
CA GLY A 520 -20.57 -21.50 -3.91
C GLY A 520 -21.47 -22.69 -4.23
N LYS A 521 -20.97 -23.73 -4.89
CA LYS A 521 -21.71 -24.99 -5.11
C LYS A 521 -22.09 -25.72 -3.82
N LEU A 522 -21.42 -25.37 -2.71
CA LEU A 522 -21.73 -25.93 -1.38
C LEU A 522 -22.78 -25.08 -0.63
N GLU A 523 -23.38 -24.08 -1.25
CA GLU A 523 -24.45 -23.28 -0.67
C GLU A 523 -25.66 -24.18 -0.31
N ASN A 524 -26.19 -23.97 0.90
CA ASN A 524 -27.44 -24.57 1.32
C ASN A 524 -28.56 -23.48 1.27
N PRO A 525 -29.53 -23.59 0.36
CA PRO A 525 -30.56 -22.56 0.17
C PRO A 525 -31.39 -22.26 1.43
N GLU A 526 -31.65 -23.26 2.28
CA GLU A 526 -32.43 -23.05 3.51
C GLU A 526 -31.61 -22.28 4.55
N ILE A 527 -30.30 -22.56 4.64
CA ILE A 527 -29.39 -21.80 5.51
C ILE A 527 -29.26 -20.38 4.97
N THR A 528 -29.04 -20.19 3.67
CA THR A 528 -28.99 -18.87 3.05
C THR A 528 -30.25 -18.05 3.33
N LYS A 529 -31.43 -18.67 3.22
CA LYS A 529 -32.70 -18.01 3.52
C LYS A 529 -32.78 -17.56 4.99
N LYS A 530 -32.29 -18.38 5.93
CA LYS A 530 -32.16 -18.02 7.34
C LYS A 530 -31.23 -16.82 7.51
N LEU A 531 -30.02 -16.88 6.94
CA LEU A 531 -29.01 -15.81 7.03
C LEU A 531 -29.50 -14.49 6.43
N ARG A 532 -30.26 -14.54 5.33
CA ARG A 532 -30.92 -13.35 4.75
C ARG A 532 -31.95 -12.75 5.70
N LYS A 533 -32.77 -13.56 6.35
CA LYS A 533 -33.74 -13.08 7.35
C LYS A 533 -33.07 -12.43 8.56
N GLU A 534 -31.92 -12.93 8.96
CA GLU A 534 -31.11 -12.40 10.07
C GLU A 534 -30.24 -11.19 9.65
N GLY A 535 -30.21 -10.86 8.35
CA GLY A 535 -29.42 -9.74 7.81
C GLY A 535 -27.90 -10.00 7.83
N ILE A 536 -27.50 -11.27 7.89
CA ILE A 536 -26.08 -11.71 7.78
C ILE A 536 -25.66 -11.82 6.32
N VAL A 537 -26.61 -12.12 5.43
CA VAL A 537 -26.45 -12.09 3.97
C VAL A 537 -27.52 -11.18 3.37
N LYS A 538 -27.14 -10.40 2.37
CA LYS A 538 -28.09 -9.66 1.53
C LYS A 538 -27.76 -9.88 0.07
N LYS A 539 -28.73 -10.26 -0.72
CA LYS A 539 -28.66 -10.43 -2.17
C LYS A 539 -29.05 -9.11 -2.88
N PRO A 540 -28.78 -8.91 -4.19
CA PRO A 540 -29.18 -7.70 -4.91
C PRO A 540 -30.66 -7.35 -4.75
N GLU A 541 -31.57 -8.33 -4.81
CA GLU A 541 -33.00 -8.13 -4.66
C GLU A 541 -33.41 -7.63 -3.26
N ASP A 542 -32.64 -7.90 -2.21
CA ASP A 542 -32.90 -7.36 -0.86
C ASP A 542 -32.64 -5.85 -0.78
N PHE A 543 -31.92 -5.31 -1.74
CA PHE A 543 -31.72 -3.88 -1.94
C PHE A 543 -32.69 -3.28 -2.97
N GLY A 544 -33.52 -4.09 -3.59
CA GLY A 544 -34.40 -3.69 -4.68
C GLY A 544 -33.72 -3.58 -6.04
N PHE A 545 -32.62 -4.31 -6.24
CA PHE A 545 -31.89 -4.35 -7.50
C PHE A 545 -32.19 -5.65 -8.25
N ASP A 546 -32.27 -5.53 -9.56
CA ASP A 546 -32.24 -6.62 -10.52
C ASP A 546 -31.03 -6.44 -11.47
N PRO A 547 -30.70 -7.41 -12.33
CA PRO A 547 -29.58 -7.29 -13.25
C PRO A 547 -29.57 -6.04 -14.14
N SER A 548 -30.78 -5.51 -14.49
CA SER A 548 -30.90 -4.29 -15.31
C SER A 548 -30.67 -3.00 -14.53
N SER A 549 -30.64 -3.07 -13.18
CA SER A 549 -30.42 -1.90 -12.33
C SER A 549 -29.01 -1.34 -12.45
N ALA A 550 -28.02 -2.20 -12.75
CA ALA A 550 -26.62 -1.82 -12.84
C ALA A 550 -26.25 -1.53 -14.29
N THR A 551 -26.30 -0.26 -14.69
CA THR A 551 -25.94 0.18 -16.04
C THR A 551 -24.85 1.22 -16.02
N ARG A 552 -24.05 1.27 -17.08
CA ARG A 552 -22.98 2.29 -17.24
C ARG A 552 -23.51 3.71 -17.28
N GLU A 553 -24.81 3.90 -17.57
CA GLU A 553 -25.45 5.22 -17.56
C GLU A 553 -25.45 5.87 -16.18
N LEU A 554 -25.32 5.08 -15.10
CA LEU A 554 -25.20 5.57 -13.73
C LEU A 554 -23.83 6.17 -13.42
N LEU A 555 -22.79 5.88 -14.21
CA LEU A 555 -21.44 6.43 -13.97
C LEU A 555 -21.40 7.92 -14.35
N ALA A 556 -20.91 8.76 -13.43
CA ALA A 556 -20.75 10.20 -13.66
C ALA A 556 -19.73 10.52 -14.78
N ALA A 557 -18.76 9.62 -14.99
CA ALA A 557 -17.83 9.65 -16.13
C ALA A 557 -17.75 8.24 -16.72
N LYS A 558 -17.78 8.11 -18.06
CA LYS A 558 -17.83 6.83 -18.77
C LYS A 558 -16.51 6.46 -19.45
N ASN A 559 -15.61 7.42 -19.56
CA ASN A 559 -14.29 7.29 -20.18
C ASN A 559 -13.31 8.33 -19.60
N MET A 560 -12.06 8.27 -20.03
CA MET A 560 -11.01 9.19 -19.55
C MET A 560 -11.25 10.63 -19.97
N LYS A 561 -11.85 10.86 -21.15
CA LYS A 561 -12.16 12.22 -21.61
C LYS A 561 -13.18 12.90 -20.70
N ASP A 562 -14.20 12.18 -20.24
CA ASP A 562 -15.17 12.72 -19.31
C ASP A 562 -14.51 13.21 -18.01
N LEU A 563 -13.48 12.50 -17.50
CA LEU A 563 -12.72 12.93 -16.32
C LEU A 563 -11.93 14.23 -16.59
N VAL A 564 -11.38 14.37 -17.79
CA VAL A 564 -10.71 15.63 -18.21
C VAL A 564 -11.73 16.75 -18.27
N ASP A 565 -12.89 16.52 -18.87
CA ASP A 565 -13.95 17.51 -18.97
C ASP A 565 -14.49 17.93 -17.59
N TRP A 566 -14.71 16.98 -16.68
CA TRP A 566 -15.07 17.25 -15.29
C TRP A 566 -14.06 18.10 -14.52
N SER A 567 -12.76 17.93 -14.81
CA SER A 567 -11.69 18.72 -14.20
C SER A 567 -11.53 20.13 -14.77
N GLY A 568 -12.33 20.52 -15.76
CA GLY A 568 -12.12 21.74 -16.53
C GLY A 568 -10.85 21.71 -17.38
N GLY A 569 -10.37 20.53 -17.77
CA GLY A 569 -9.14 20.33 -18.55
C GLY A 569 -7.86 20.27 -17.73
N LEU A 570 -7.93 20.33 -16.39
CA LEU A 570 -6.75 20.34 -15.51
C LEU A 570 -6.18 18.94 -15.26
N TYR A 571 -6.99 17.89 -15.35
CA TYR A 571 -6.49 16.52 -15.33
C TYR A 571 -5.84 16.16 -16.66
N ASN A 572 -4.59 15.75 -16.62
CA ASN A 572 -3.78 15.45 -17.80
C ASN A 572 -3.35 13.98 -17.82
N PRO A 573 -4.23 13.04 -18.23
CA PRO A 573 -3.91 11.61 -18.21
C PRO A 573 -2.73 11.31 -19.12
N PRO A 574 -1.91 10.27 -18.79
CA PRO A 574 -0.82 9.82 -19.65
C PRO A 574 -1.27 9.52 -21.09
N ALA A 575 -0.42 9.78 -22.07
CA ALA A 575 -0.75 9.66 -23.50
C ALA A 575 -1.35 8.30 -23.89
N LYS A 576 -0.88 7.21 -23.24
CA LYS A 576 -1.40 5.86 -23.49
C LYS A 576 -2.89 5.66 -23.17
N PHE A 577 -3.50 6.57 -22.42
CA PHE A 577 -4.93 6.54 -22.07
C PHE A 577 -5.76 7.57 -22.84
N ARG A 578 -5.15 8.36 -23.73
CA ARG A 578 -5.84 9.35 -24.57
C ARG A 578 -6.23 8.68 -25.88
N ASN A 579 -7.49 8.27 -25.96
CA ASN A 579 -8.04 7.58 -27.13
C ASN A 579 -8.87 8.52 -28.01
N TRP A 580 -8.78 9.84 -27.83
CA TRP A 580 -9.54 10.88 -28.53
C TRP A 580 -8.61 11.92 -29.14
#